data_81877901609b9fd7c83ec1e9edb5d890
#
_entry.id   81877901609b9fd7c83ec1e9edb5d890
#
_cell.length_a   1.000
_cell.length_b   1.000
_cell.length_c   1.000
_cell.angle_alpha   90.00
_cell.angle_beta   90.00
_cell.angle_gamma   90.00
#
_symmetry.space_group_name_H-M   'P 1'
#
loop_
_entity.id
_entity.type
_entity.pdbx_description
1 polymer ?
#
loop_
_entity_poly.entity_id
_entity_poly.type
_entity_poly.pdbx_seq_one_letter_code
_entity_poly.pdbx_strand_id
1 'polypeptide(L)'
;FDRTEPAIEWTGDVGACNGGTTSSAYQLSILQRANWLRRMAGVPDVTYRADLNAQQQAGALISSANQALTHLPDSTLKCFTQAGYDSNSKSNLYLGVYGAAAMDGYVYDPGDNNKAVGHRWWLLHPGLKSITSGDVPGGNGASGANALHIFDVNWQSTTSRDGNITRSN
;
A
#
# COMPACT_ATOMS: atom_id res chain seq x y z
N PHE A 1 -10.83 13.15 13.88
CA PHE A 1 -9.67 12.28 13.58
C PHE A 1 -8.41 13.14 13.72
N ASP A 2 -7.60 12.86 14.74
CA ASP A 2 -6.30 13.50 14.89
C ASP A 2 -5.42 13.08 13.71
N ARG A 3 -4.93 14.06 12.93
CA ARG A 3 -4.12 13.84 11.73
C ARG A 3 -2.62 13.76 12.03
N THR A 4 -2.24 13.73 13.30
CA THR A 4 -0.81 13.63 13.66
C THR A 4 -0.35 12.20 13.36
N GLU A 5 0.26 12.01 12.20
CA GLU A 5 0.84 10.72 11.82
C GLU A 5 2.05 10.44 12.73
N PRO A 6 2.14 9.25 13.35
CA PRO A 6 3.32 8.87 14.11
C PRO A 6 4.58 8.90 13.26
N ALA A 7 5.73 9.10 13.90
CA ALA A 7 7.01 9.06 13.19
C ALA A 7 7.22 7.70 12.51
N ILE A 8 7.65 7.74 11.25
CA ILE A 8 7.89 6.53 10.45
C ILE A 8 8.98 5.64 11.07
N GLU A 9 9.99 6.25 11.69
CA GLU A 9 11.16 5.55 12.26
C GLU A 9 11.77 4.53 11.29
N TRP A 10 11.87 4.91 10.03
CA TRP A 10 12.40 4.04 8.99
C TRP A 10 13.89 3.77 9.19
N THR A 11 14.28 2.48 9.18
CA THR A 11 15.66 2.02 9.42
C THR A 11 16.39 1.62 8.15
N GLY A 12 15.81 1.89 6.97
CA GLY A 12 16.37 1.49 5.68
C GLY A 12 17.37 2.49 5.11
N ASP A 13 17.88 2.15 3.92
CA ASP A 13 18.80 2.99 3.14
C ASP A 13 18.63 2.64 1.65
N VAL A 14 18.21 3.62 0.84
CA VAL A 14 18.01 3.43 -0.60
C VAL A 14 19.34 3.17 -1.34
N GLY A 15 20.42 3.84 -0.94
CA GLY A 15 21.74 3.69 -1.56
C GLY A 15 22.36 2.32 -1.29
N ALA A 16 22.12 1.78 -0.11
CA ALA A 16 22.60 0.46 0.30
C ALA A 16 21.62 -0.68 -0.06
N CYS A 17 20.52 -0.37 -0.74
CA CYS A 17 19.45 -1.33 -1.05
C CYS A 17 18.90 -2.07 0.19
N ASN A 18 18.81 -1.37 1.32
CA ASN A 18 18.22 -1.88 2.54
C ASN A 18 16.79 -1.35 2.69
N GLY A 19 15.78 -2.21 2.57
CA GLY A 19 14.36 -1.85 2.75
C GLY A 19 14.01 -1.39 4.17
N GLY A 20 14.76 -1.83 5.16
CA GLY A 20 14.54 -1.48 6.56
C GLY A 20 13.19 -1.91 7.11
N THR A 21 12.79 -1.25 8.19
CA THR A 21 11.51 -1.42 8.86
C THR A 21 10.91 -0.05 9.19
N THR A 22 9.60 -0.03 9.49
CA THR A 22 8.89 1.15 10.00
C THR A 22 8.33 0.86 11.39
N SER A 23 8.02 1.90 12.18
CA SER A 23 7.47 1.71 13.52
C SER A 23 6.07 1.08 13.50
N SER A 24 5.75 0.29 14.52
CA SER A 24 4.43 -0.33 14.66
C SER A 24 3.32 0.72 14.80
N ALA A 25 3.60 1.86 15.43
CA ALA A 25 2.66 2.97 15.55
C ALA A 25 2.34 3.57 14.17
N TYR A 26 3.35 3.71 13.31
CA TYR A 26 3.19 4.18 11.94
C TYR A 26 2.35 3.20 11.10
N GLN A 27 2.65 1.90 11.17
CA GLN A 27 1.86 0.85 10.48
C GLN A 27 0.40 0.85 10.92
N LEU A 28 0.15 1.06 12.22
CA LEU A 28 -1.21 1.16 12.76
C LEU A 28 -1.94 2.39 12.23
N SER A 29 -1.26 3.53 12.06
CA SER A 29 -1.88 4.75 11.51
C SER A 29 -2.35 4.54 10.07
N ILE A 30 -1.57 3.80 9.26
CA ILE A 30 -1.95 3.42 7.88
C ILE A 30 -3.21 2.54 7.90
N LEU A 31 -3.23 1.51 8.75
CA LEU A 31 -4.41 0.65 8.90
C LEU A 31 -5.65 1.44 9.33
N GLN A 32 -5.50 2.33 10.30
CA GLN A 32 -6.58 3.18 10.78
C GLN A 32 -7.12 4.08 9.67
N ARG A 33 -6.23 4.66 8.84
CA ARG A 33 -6.64 5.49 7.72
C ARG A 33 -7.36 4.70 6.64
N ALA A 34 -6.82 3.53 6.27
CA ALA A 34 -7.48 2.63 5.32
C ALA A 34 -8.88 2.24 5.81
N ASN A 35 -9.02 1.84 7.08
CA ASN A 35 -10.30 1.45 7.66
C ASN A 35 -11.27 2.63 7.79
N TRP A 36 -10.78 3.84 8.06
CA TRP A 36 -11.63 5.02 8.03
C TRP A 36 -12.25 5.25 6.64
N LEU A 37 -11.43 5.19 5.57
CA LEU A 37 -11.88 5.33 4.19
C LEU A 37 -12.88 4.22 3.82
N ARG A 38 -12.59 2.98 4.20
CA ARG A 38 -13.46 1.83 3.97
C ARG A 38 -14.82 1.96 4.68
N ARG A 39 -14.82 2.46 5.92
CA ARG A 39 -16.06 2.75 6.67
C ARG A 39 -16.89 3.83 5.98
N MET A 40 -16.26 4.88 5.46
CA MET A 40 -16.96 5.92 4.70
C MET A 40 -17.58 5.37 3.41
N ALA A 41 -16.97 4.34 2.81
CA ALA A 41 -17.50 3.63 1.65
C ALA A 41 -18.52 2.53 1.99
N GLY A 42 -18.82 2.29 3.29
CA GLY A 42 -19.78 1.27 3.72
C GLY A 42 -19.26 -0.18 3.62
N VAL A 43 -17.94 -0.39 3.48
CA VAL A 43 -17.35 -1.73 3.35
C VAL A 43 -16.65 -2.17 4.66
N PRO A 44 -16.47 -3.49 4.90
CA PRO A 44 -15.87 -4.01 6.13
C PRO A 44 -14.44 -3.54 6.35
N ASP A 45 -14.04 -3.45 7.63
CA ASP A 45 -12.65 -3.20 8.01
C ASP A 45 -11.74 -4.34 7.56
N VAL A 46 -10.46 -4.01 7.33
CA VAL A 46 -9.38 -4.97 7.07
C VAL A 46 -8.46 -5.08 8.27
N THR A 47 -7.67 -6.15 8.32
CA THR A 47 -6.60 -6.34 9.31
C THR A 47 -5.23 -6.03 8.71
N TYR A 48 -4.20 -5.93 9.54
CA TYR A 48 -2.82 -5.74 9.10
C TYR A 48 -2.04 -7.05 9.18
N ARG A 49 -1.35 -7.41 8.10
CA ARG A 49 -0.51 -8.61 8.01
C ARG A 49 0.98 -8.26 8.12
N ALA A 50 1.50 -8.32 9.35
CA ALA A 50 2.90 -7.98 9.61
C ALA A 50 3.92 -8.97 9.00
N ASP A 51 3.50 -10.18 8.70
CA ASP A 51 4.33 -11.21 8.05
C ASP A 51 4.81 -10.82 6.64
N LEU A 52 4.13 -9.87 5.98
CA LEU A 52 4.51 -9.35 4.67
C LEU A 52 5.33 -8.05 4.72
N ASN A 53 5.63 -7.50 5.90
CA ASN A 53 6.31 -6.19 6.02
C ASN A 53 7.62 -6.14 5.22
N ALA A 54 8.50 -7.12 5.38
CA ALA A 54 9.78 -7.13 4.68
C ALA A 54 9.62 -7.19 3.15
N GLN A 55 8.64 -7.95 2.69
CA GLN A 55 8.32 -8.05 1.27
C GLN A 55 7.82 -6.70 0.73
N GLN A 56 6.90 -6.04 1.44
CA GLN A 56 6.35 -4.75 1.01
C GLN A 56 7.42 -3.65 1.04
N GLN A 57 8.30 -3.64 2.05
CA GLN A 57 9.44 -2.73 2.11
C GLN A 57 10.38 -2.91 0.90
N ALA A 58 10.63 -4.14 0.47
CA ALA A 58 11.43 -4.41 -0.73
C ALA A 58 10.76 -3.86 -2.00
N GLY A 59 9.44 -3.94 -2.12
CA GLY A 59 8.70 -3.37 -3.26
C GLY A 59 8.74 -1.85 -3.31
N ALA A 60 8.49 -1.18 -2.19
CA ALA A 60 8.60 0.27 -2.08
C ALA A 60 10.03 0.75 -2.35
N LEU A 61 11.04 -0.01 -1.90
CA LEU A 61 12.45 0.28 -2.14
C LEU A 61 12.80 0.27 -3.64
N ILE A 62 12.34 -0.74 -4.40
CA ILE A 62 12.56 -0.78 -5.86
C ILE A 62 11.98 0.48 -6.50
N SER A 63 10.77 0.87 -6.16
CA SER A 63 10.11 2.05 -6.72
C SER A 63 10.87 3.34 -6.40
N SER A 64 11.30 3.51 -5.14
CA SER A 64 12.08 4.67 -4.70
C SER A 64 13.46 4.72 -5.36
N ALA A 65 14.19 3.61 -5.41
CA ALA A 65 15.55 3.55 -5.95
C ALA A 65 15.63 3.84 -7.47
N ASN A 66 14.55 3.53 -8.20
CA ASN A 66 14.47 3.73 -9.65
C ASN A 66 13.64 4.95 -10.06
N GLN A 67 13.04 5.67 -9.12
CA GLN A 67 12.17 6.83 -9.38
C GLN A 67 11.06 6.49 -10.39
N ALA A 68 10.55 5.26 -10.35
CA ALA A 68 9.57 4.75 -11.30
C ALA A 68 8.67 3.70 -10.65
N LEU A 69 7.43 3.60 -11.15
CA LEU A 69 6.48 2.58 -10.75
C LEU A 69 6.38 1.49 -11.82
N THR A 70 6.47 0.25 -11.40
CA THR A 70 6.16 -0.91 -12.23
C THR A 70 5.63 -2.06 -11.37
N HIS A 71 4.58 -2.71 -11.84
CA HIS A 71 4.07 -3.93 -11.20
C HIS A 71 4.92 -5.17 -11.53
N LEU A 72 5.77 -5.08 -12.55
CA LEU A 72 6.61 -6.18 -13.01
C LEU A 72 8.07 -5.70 -13.11
N PRO A 73 8.72 -5.39 -11.97
CA PRO A 73 10.12 -4.98 -11.98
C PRO A 73 11.00 -6.11 -12.51
N ASP A 74 11.89 -5.80 -13.42
CA ASP A 74 12.88 -6.74 -13.93
C ASP A 74 14.18 -6.71 -13.12
N SER A 75 15.01 -7.74 -13.28
CA SER A 75 16.22 -7.92 -12.49
C SER A 75 17.34 -6.90 -12.77
N THR A 76 17.17 -6.02 -13.73
CA THR A 76 18.14 -4.95 -14.05
C THR A 76 17.90 -3.68 -13.22
N LEU A 77 16.74 -3.58 -12.57
CA LEU A 77 16.40 -2.44 -11.72
C LEU A 77 17.23 -2.43 -10.44
N LYS A 78 17.57 -1.21 -9.99
CA LYS A 78 18.26 -1.02 -8.70
C LYS A 78 17.46 -1.63 -7.57
N CYS A 79 18.16 -2.27 -6.64
CA CYS A 79 17.60 -2.90 -5.44
C CYS A 79 16.57 -4.01 -5.74
N PHE A 80 16.61 -4.59 -6.93
CA PHE A 80 15.74 -5.72 -7.28
C PHE A 80 15.95 -6.89 -6.33
N THR A 81 14.83 -7.45 -5.88
CA THR A 81 14.77 -8.75 -5.19
C THR A 81 13.48 -9.47 -5.63
N GLN A 82 13.46 -10.79 -5.54
CA GLN A 82 12.23 -11.54 -5.82
C GLN A 82 11.10 -11.12 -4.88
N ALA A 83 11.38 -10.87 -3.60
CA ALA A 83 10.40 -10.36 -2.65
C ALA A 83 9.81 -9.02 -3.08
N GLY A 84 10.64 -8.10 -3.60
CA GLY A 84 10.17 -6.82 -4.13
C GLY A 84 9.33 -6.97 -5.40
N TYR A 85 9.67 -7.91 -6.28
CA TYR A 85 8.84 -8.27 -7.43
C TYR A 85 7.48 -8.79 -6.98
N ASP A 86 7.45 -9.74 -6.04
CA ASP A 86 6.23 -10.34 -5.51
C ASP A 86 5.34 -9.30 -4.80
N SER A 87 5.96 -8.32 -4.14
CA SER A 87 5.27 -7.16 -3.57
C SER A 87 4.59 -6.35 -4.67
N ASN A 88 5.37 -5.82 -5.62
CA ASN A 88 4.86 -4.87 -6.60
C ASN A 88 3.79 -5.49 -7.51
N SER A 89 3.89 -6.79 -7.82
CA SER A 89 2.90 -7.51 -8.63
C SER A 89 1.53 -7.66 -7.97
N LYS A 90 1.43 -7.42 -6.65
CA LYS A 90 0.21 -7.61 -5.83
C LYS A 90 -0.16 -6.39 -5.01
N SER A 91 0.33 -5.22 -5.37
CA SER A 91 0.17 -3.99 -4.59
C SER A 91 -0.38 -2.85 -5.40
N ASN A 92 -1.11 -1.96 -4.75
CA ASN A 92 -1.18 -0.58 -5.20
C ASN A 92 0.17 0.08 -4.97
N LEU A 93 0.64 0.88 -5.92
CA LEU A 93 1.96 1.54 -5.87
C LEU A 93 1.81 3.06 -5.92
N TYR A 94 2.61 3.77 -5.14
CA TYR A 94 2.69 5.23 -5.18
C TYR A 94 4.14 5.69 -5.18
N LEU A 95 4.46 6.72 -5.98
CA LEU A 95 5.74 7.41 -5.98
C LEU A 95 5.53 8.86 -5.53
N GLY A 96 6.36 9.34 -4.63
CA GLY A 96 6.27 10.67 -4.04
C GLY A 96 5.41 10.75 -2.78
N VAL A 97 4.56 9.75 -2.52
CA VAL A 97 3.69 9.69 -1.34
C VAL A 97 3.83 8.34 -0.64
N TYR A 98 3.78 8.33 0.68
CA TYR A 98 3.88 7.14 1.53
C TYR A 98 3.01 7.29 2.78
N GLY A 99 2.88 6.24 3.58
CA GLY A 99 2.12 6.25 4.82
C GLY A 99 0.61 6.43 4.65
N ALA A 100 -0.03 7.01 5.66
CA ALA A 100 -1.47 7.22 5.65
C ALA A 100 -1.93 8.13 4.51
N ALA A 101 -1.08 9.06 4.05
CA ALA A 101 -1.36 9.91 2.89
C ALA A 101 -1.48 9.12 1.58
N ALA A 102 -0.77 7.99 1.45
CA ALA A 102 -0.93 7.12 0.28
C ALA A 102 -2.32 6.50 0.21
N MET A 103 -2.96 6.22 1.35
CA MET A 103 -4.34 5.70 1.40
C MET A 103 -5.33 6.71 0.80
N ASP A 104 -5.17 8.00 1.12
CA ASP A 104 -5.96 9.06 0.51
C ASP A 104 -5.70 9.17 -0.99
N GLY A 105 -4.44 9.09 -1.40
CA GLY A 105 -4.03 9.10 -2.80
C GLY A 105 -4.66 7.98 -3.61
N TYR A 106 -4.72 6.77 -3.09
CA TYR A 106 -5.37 5.62 -3.75
C TYR A 106 -6.88 5.80 -3.89
N VAL A 107 -7.56 6.38 -2.91
CA VAL A 107 -9.00 6.66 -3.01
C VAL A 107 -9.28 7.84 -3.94
N TYR A 108 -8.45 8.88 -3.89
CA TYR A 108 -8.56 10.03 -4.81
C TYR A 108 -8.28 9.61 -6.26
N ASP A 109 -7.27 8.76 -6.47
CA ASP A 109 -6.87 8.16 -7.77
C ASP A 109 -6.74 9.22 -8.87
N PRO A 110 -5.83 10.22 -8.74
CA PRO A 110 -5.84 11.46 -9.53
C PRO A 110 -5.46 11.25 -10.98
N GLY A 111 -5.82 12.21 -11.82
CA GLY A 111 -5.46 12.26 -13.24
C GLY A 111 -6.15 11.18 -14.06
N ASP A 112 -5.43 10.59 -15.01
CA ASP A 112 -5.97 9.54 -15.89
C ASP A 112 -6.32 8.24 -15.15
N ASN A 113 -5.73 7.99 -14.00
CA ASN A 113 -6.08 6.85 -13.14
C ASN A 113 -7.54 6.90 -12.67
N ASN A 114 -8.13 8.11 -12.56
CA ASN A 114 -9.52 8.26 -12.15
C ASN A 114 -10.54 7.74 -13.18
N LYS A 115 -10.10 7.40 -14.38
CA LYS A 115 -10.95 6.74 -15.40
C LYS A 115 -11.14 5.26 -15.08
N ALA A 116 -10.06 4.57 -14.72
CA ALA A 116 -10.08 3.14 -14.38
C ALA A 116 -10.37 2.89 -12.90
N VAL A 117 -10.08 3.87 -12.04
CA VAL A 117 -10.19 3.84 -10.57
C VAL A 117 -9.58 2.59 -9.93
N GLY A 118 -8.52 2.05 -10.51
CA GLY A 118 -7.96 0.76 -10.15
C GLY A 118 -7.48 0.70 -8.70
N HIS A 119 -6.73 1.70 -8.23
CA HIS A 119 -6.26 1.74 -6.85
C HIS A 119 -7.41 1.86 -5.84
N ARG A 120 -8.38 2.72 -6.13
CA ARG A 120 -9.60 2.89 -5.33
C ARG A 120 -10.40 1.60 -5.26
N TRP A 121 -10.60 0.94 -6.40
CA TRP A 121 -11.37 -0.29 -6.49
C TRP A 121 -10.77 -1.39 -5.60
N TRP A 122 -9.44 -1.58 -5.64
CA TRP A 122 -8.76 -2.55 -4.82
C TRP A 122 -8.86 -2.23 -3.32
N LEU A 123 -8.52 -0.99 -2.92
CA LEU A 123 -8.54 -0.59 -1.51
C LEU A 123 -9.94 -0.66 -0.90
N LEU A 124 -10.98 -0.37 -1.68
CA LEU A 124 -12.37 -0.38 -1.22
C LEU A 124 -13.12 -1.66 -1.58
N HIS A 125 -12.43 -2.69 -2.09
CA HIS A 125 -13.08 -3.96 -2.43
C HIS A 125 -13.70 -4.60 -1.19
N PRO A 126 -15.01 -4.95 -1.17
CA PRO A 126 -15.69 -5.47 0.01
C PRO A 126 -15.09 -6.78 0.53
N GLY A 127 -14.57 -7.61 -0.37
CA GLY A 127 -13.93 -8.89 -0.04
C GLY A 127 -12.47 -8.80 0.43
N LEU A 128 -11.85 -7.60 0.44
CA LEU A 128 -10.48 -7.44 0.94
C LEU A 128 -10.45 -7.73 2.45
N LYS A 129 -9.54 -8.60 2.89
CA LYS A 129 -9.44 -9.06 4.28
C LYS A 129 -8.31 -8.40 5.04
N SER A 130 -7.19 -8.20 4.38
CA SER A 130 -6.00 -7.65 5.01
C SER A 130 -5.18 -6.79 4.06
N ILE A 131 -4.38 -5.91 4.65
CA ILE A 131 -3.39 -5.07 3.96
C ILE A 131 -2.03 -5.20 4.64
N THR A 132 -0.99 -4.83 3.92
CA THR A 132 0.36 -4.58 4.45
C THR A 132 0.98 -3.45 3.65
N SER A 133 1.67 -2.55 4.32
CA SER A 133 2.28 -1.39 3.67
C SER A 133 3.80 -1.47 3.75
N GLY A 134 4.47 -1.24 2.63
CA GLY A 134 5.89 -0.91 2.57
C GLY A 134 6.03 0.58 2.27
N ASP A 135 6.88 1.26 3.03
CA ASP A 135 7.00 2.70 2.98
C ASP A 135 8.47 3.13 3.03
N VAL A 136 8.90 3.85 2.01
CA VAL A 136 10.22 4.48 1.95
C VAL A 136 10.02 5.99 1.96
N PRO A 137 10.56 6.72 2.94
CA PRO A 137 10.46 8.18 2.98
C PRO A 137 11.31 8.79 1.85
N GLY A 138 10.87 9.93 1.33
CA GLY A 138 11.68 10.71 0.40
C GLY A 138 12.88 11.36 1.09
N GLY A 139 13.93 11.61 0.35
CA GLY A 139 15.14 12.26 0.83
C GLY A 139 16.38 11.84 0.05
N ASN A 140 17.47 12.61 0.19
CA ASN A 140 18.76 12.33 -0.45
C ASN A 140 18.69 12.09 -1.97
N GLY A 141 17.77 12.81 -2.64
CA GLY A 141 17.57 12.68 -4.10
C GLY A 141 16.66 11.54 -4.53
N ALA A 142 16.12 10.75 -3.60
CA ALA A 142 15.12 9.71 -3.88
C ALA A 142 13.71 10.20 -3.52
N SER A 143 12.72 9.86 -4.33
CA SER A 143 11.31 10.08 -4.00
C SER A 143 10.83 9.07 -2.96
N GLY A 144 9.95 9.50 -2.08
CA GLY A 144 9.23 8.56 -1.24
C GLY A 144 8.43 7.58 -2.08
N ALA A 145 8.18 6.39 -1.55
CA ALA A 145 7.39 5.39 -2.26
C ALA A 145 6.55 4.56 -1.28
N ASN A 146 5.40 4.11 -1.76
CA ASN A 146 4.53 3.16 -1.05
C ASN A 146 4.23 1.95 -1.92
N ALA A 147 4.20 0.77 -1.30
CA ALA A 147 3.67 -0.47 -1.88
C ALA A 147 2.66 -1.06 -0.89
N LEU A 148 1.38 -1.01 -1.25
CA LEU A 148 0.28 -1.49 -0.42
C LEU A 148 -0.24 -2.83 -0.94
N HIS A 149 0.00 -3.91 -0.22
CA HIS A 149 -0.57 -5.23 -0.54
C HIS A 149 -2.10 -5.21 -0.46
N ILE A 150 -2.78 -5.67 -1.53
CA ILE A 150 -4.24 -5.60 -1.66
C ILE A 150 -4.84 -6.88 -2.27
N PHE A 151 -4.07 -7.98 -2.38
CA PHE A 151 -4.51 -9.23 -3.02
C PHE A 151 -5.00 -10.31 -2.05
N ASP A 152 -5.23 -9.98 -0.77
CA ASP A 152 -5.91 -10.88 0.17
C ASP A 152 -7.44 -10.72 0.06
N VAL A 153 -8.00 -11.14 -1.07
CA VAL A 153 -9.40 -10.91 -1.41
C VAL A 153 -10.19 -12.23 -1.41
N ASN A 154 -11.32 -12.24 -0.69
CA ASN A 154 -12.31 -13.29 -0.84
C ASN A 154 -13.29 -12.93 -1.98
N TRP A 155 -13.10 -13.55 -3.11
CA TRP A 155 -13.93 -13.34 -4.30
C TRP A 155 -15.35 -13.91 -4.19
N GLN A 156 -15.62 -14.79 -3.21
CA GLN A 156 -16.90 -15.49 -3.10
C GLN A 156 -17.89 -14.83 -2.12
N SER A 157 -17.44 -13.86 -1.34
CA SER A 157 -18.27 -13.23 -0.30
C SER A 157 -18.05 -11.73 -0.28
N THR A 158 -18.96 -10.99 -0.85
CA THR A 158 -19.04 -9.53 -0.71
C THR A 158 -20.22 -9.22 0.23
N THR A 159 -19.92 -9.03 1.50
CA THR A 159 -20.88 -8.48 2.46
C THR A 159 -20.57 -7.01 2.66
N SER A 160 -21.58 -6.15 2.51
CA SER A 160 -21.51 -4.78 3.03
C SER A 160 -21.51 -4.78 4.56
N ARG A 161 -21.17 -3.67 5.18
CA ARG A 161 -21.11 -3.52 6.64
C ARG A 161 -22.45 -3.76 7.33
N ASP A 162 -23.56 -3.53 6.66
CA ASP A 162 -24.95 -3.77 7.12
C ASP A 162 -25.42 -5.22 6.92
N GLY A 163 -24.52 -6.13 6.52
CA GLY A 163 -24.81 -7.55 6.35
C GLY A 163 -25.52 -7.91 5.04
N ASN A 164 -25.77 -6.94 4.16
CA ASN A 164 -26.36 -7.23 2.86
C ASN A 164 -25.31 -7.85 1.91
N ILE A 165 -25.67 -9.01 1.33
CA ILE A 165 -24.83 -9.69 0.33
C ILE A 165 -25.06 -9.01 -1.01
N THR A 166 -24.04 -8.30 -1.49
CA THR A 166 -24.01 -7.87 -2.90
C THR A 166 -23.33 -8.96 -3.74
N ARG A 167 -24.06 -9.60 -4.62
CA ARG A 167 -23.47 -10.50 -5.60
C ARG A 167 -22.86 -9.64 -6.71
N SER A 168 -21.56 -9.77 -6.93
CA SER A 168 -20.96 -9.30 -8.18
C SER A 168 -21.35 -10.25 -9.30
N ASN A 169 -22.02 -9.75 -10.31
CA ASN A 169 -22.21 -10.44 -11.59
C ASN A 169 -20.90 -10.46 -12.36
#